data_d4cc401c84afcdd8faf670d972542446
#
_entry.id   d4cc401c84afcdd8faf670d972542446
#
_cell.length_a   1.000
_cell.length_b   1.000
_cell.length_c   1.000
_cell.angle_alpha   90.00
_cell.angle_beta   90.00
_cell.angle_gamma   90.00
#
_symmetry.space_group_name_H-M   'P 1'
#
loop_
_entity.id
_entity.type
_entity.pdbx_description
1 polymer ?
#
loop_
_entity_poly.entity_id
_entity_poly.type
_entity_poly.pdbx_seq_one_letter_code
_entity_poly.pdbx_strand_id
1 'polypeptide(L)'
;MIAINSVNRQRIKLVLVFVIFSAPIITAWGMVEWRIGVPEQITAHGSPAEQLPLLEHWPVETVSKTDVGEDQWTLAFDCSVKCAERRDILWRMHRALGREAHRLARLSIGGGGQALPGEQLARWEGKPTWRKANSVWLIDPQGRPALSFPASVPVADILDDTQHLFKVNAR
;
A
#
# COMPACT_ATOMS: atom_id res chain seq x y z
N MET A 1 -45.42 12.58 -44.74
CA MET A 1 -44.00 12.64 -45.10
C MET A 1 -43.48 14.03 -44.78
N ILE A 2 -42.70 14.20 -43.75
CA ILE A 2 -42.12 15.53 -43.38
C ILE A 2 -40.91 15.74 -44.27
N ALA A 3 -41.01 16.70 -45.19
CA ALA A 3 -39.92 17.11 -46.05
C ALA A 3 -38.85 17.81 -45.18
N ILE A 4 -37.80 17.09 -44.85
CA ILE A 4 -36.64 17.63 -44.10
C ILE A 4 -35.91 18.54 -45.09
N ASN A 5 -36.00 19.85 -44.86
CA ASN A 5 -35.33 20.89 -45.63
C ASN A 5 -33.81 20.64 -45.62
N SER A 6 -33.11 20.88 -46.73
CA SER A 6 -31.69 20.59 -46.92
C SER A 6 -30.79 21.17 -45.79
N VAL A 7 -31.16 22.34 -45.28
CA VAL A 7 -30.49 23.02 -44.15
C VAL A 7 -30.65 22.24 -42.85
N ASN A 8 -31.82 21.67 -42.60
CA ASN A 8 -32.04 20.85 -41.41
C ASN A 8 -31.25 19.53 -41.47
N ARG A 9 -31.10 18.94 -42.65
CA ARG A 9 -30.32 17.73 -42.88
C ARG A 9 -28.83 17.95 -42.60
N GLN A 10 -28.28 19.10 -42.96
CA GLN A 10 -26.88 19.46 -42.66
C GLN A 10 -26.68 19.71 -41.15
N ARG A 11 -27.60 20.40 -40.48
CA ARG A 11 -27.57 20.63 -39.04
C ARG A 11 -27.64 19.30 -38.26
N ILE A 12 -28.51 18.38 -38.68
CA ILE A 12 -28.62 17.05 -38.05
C ILE A 12 -27.32 16.27 -38.20
N LYS A 13 -26.67 16.29 -39.36
CA LYS A 13 -25.36 15.65 -39.56
C LYS A 13 -24.30 16.22 -38.64
N LEU A 14 -24.23 17.54 -38.49
CA LEU A 14 -23.27 18.21 -37.63
C LEU A 14 -23.50 17.87 -36.15
N VAL A 15 -24.76 17.87 -35.69
CA VAL A 15 -25.12 17.46 -34.33
C VAL A 15 -24.76 16.00 -34.10
N LEU A 16 -25.00 15.11 -35.07
CA LEU A 16 -24.72 13.70 -34.98
C LEU A 16 -23.21 13.43 -34.84
N VAL A 17 -22.41 14.14 -35.65
CA VAL A 17 -20.94 14.08 -35.51
C VAL A 17 -20.50 14.55 -34.13
N PHE A 18 -21.05 15.68 -33.66
CA PHE A 18 -20.71 16.21 -32.34
C PHE A 18 -21.05 15.23 -31.21
N VAL A 19 -22.23 14.60 -31.27
CA VAL A 19 -22.67 13.59 -30.29
C VAL A 19 -21.74 12.37 -30.28
N ILE A 20 -21.34 11.87 -31.46
CA ILE A 20 -20.44 10.71 -31.56
C ILE A 20 -19.09 11.00 -30.92
N PHE A 21 -18.55 12.20 -31.13
CA PHE A 21 -17.24 12.56 -30.54
C PHE A 21 -17.34 12.94 -29.06
N SER A 22 -18.48 13.48 -28.61
CA SER A 22 -18.67 13.84 -27.19
C SER A 22 -19.06 12.66 -26.32
N ALA A 23 -19.74 11.65 -26.88
CA ALA A 23 -20.24 10.50 -26.13
C ALA A 23 -19.17 9.78 -25.31
N PRO A 24 -17.97 9.41 -25.84
CA PRO A 24 -16.96 8.71 -25.05
C PRO A 24 -16.42 9.57 -23.88
N ILE A 25 -16.31 10.88 -24.08
CA ILE A 25 -15.82 11.80 -23.03
C ILE A 25 -16.86 11.92 -21.92
N ILE A 26 -18.12 12.10 -22.26
CA ILE A 26 -19.23 12.21 -21.30
C ILE A 26 -19.40 10.89 -20.55
N THR A 27 -19.29 9.76 -21.26
CA THR A 27 -19.40 8.43 -20.64
C THR A 27 -18.23 8.19 -19.66
N ALA A 28 -17.01 8.50 -20.06
CA ALA A 28 -15.83 8.35 -19.20
C ALA A 28 -15.94 9.25 -17.96
N TRP A 29 -16.36 10.49 -18.13
CA TRP A 29 -16.57 11.40 -17.00
C TRP A 29 -17.66 10.90 -16.05
N GLY A 30 -18.80 10.45 -16.60
CA GLY A 30 -19.87 9.87 -15.79
C GLY A 30 -19.45 8.60 -15.05
N MET A 31 -18.64 7.73 -15.65
CA MET A 31 -18.10 6.54 -14.98
C MET A 31 -17.20 6.90 -13.80
N VAL A 32 -16.37 7.93 -13.94
CA VAL A 32 -15.49 8.39 -12.87
C VAL A 32 -16.30 9.05 -11.75
N GLU A 33 -17.24 9.93 -12.08
CA GLU A 33 -18.05 10.67 -11.09
C GLU A 33 -18.95 9.73 -10.28
N TRP A 34 -19.59 8.77 -10.95
CA TRP A 34 -20.51 7.82 -10.31
C TRP A 34 -19.83 6.51 -9.88
N ARG A 35 -18.51 6.41 -10.06
CA ARG A 35 -17.71 5.21 -9.72
C ARG A 35 -18.25 3.91 -10.34
N ILE A 36 -18.97 4.00 -11.47
CA ILE A 36 -19.53 2.84 -12.17
C ILE A 36 -18.40 2.14 -12.93
N GLY A 37 -18.16 0.87 -12.61
CA GLY A 37 -17.11 0.06 -13.24
C GLY A 37 -15.70 0.31 -12.72
N VAL A 38 -15.52 1.15 -11.69
CA VAL A 38 -14.26 1.20 -10.95
C VAL A 38 -14.23 -0.01 -10.02
N PRO A 39 -13.28 -0.96 -10.16
CA PRO A 39 -13.19 -2.09 -9.25
C PRO A 39 -12.96 -1.57 -7.83
N GLU A 40 -13.87 -1.86 -6.91
CA GLU A 40 -13.66 -1.61 -5.48
C GLU A 40 -12.62 -2.56 -4.87
N GLN A 41 -12.26 -3.59 -5.61
CA GLN A 41 -11.22 -4.53 -5.21
C GLN A 41 -9.86 -3.86 -5.38
N ILE A 42 -9.38 -3.32 -4.28
CA ILE A 42 -7.97 -3.01 -4.11
C ILE A 42 -7.25 -4.35 -4.27
N THR A 43 -6.35 -4.45 -5.22
CA THR A 43 -5.52 -5.66 -5.44
C THR A 43 -4.61 -5.97 -4.25
N ALA A 44 -4.47 -5.03 -3.33
CA ALA A 44 -3.71 -5.19 -2.10
C ALA A 44 -4.57 -5.78 -0.98
N HIS A 45 -4.05 -6.74 -0.26
CA HIS A 45 -4.67 -7.33 0.94
C HIS A 45 -4.53 -6.38 2.15
N GLY A 46 -3.49 -5.52 2.12
CA GLY A 46 -3.30 -4.45 3.09
C GLY A 46 -4.19 -3.25 2.81
N SER A 47 -4.56 -2.54 3.87
CA SER A 47 -5.26 -1.26 3.75
C SER A 47 -4.26 -0.12 3.48
N PRO A 48 -4.59 0.86 2.61
CA PRO A 48 -3.77 2.04 2.43
C PRO A 48 -3.49 2.74 3.76
N ALA A 49 -2.24 3.14 3.98
CA ALA A 49 -1.77 3.70 5.25
C ALA A 49 -1.39 5.18 5.15
N GLU A 50 -1.84 5.88 4.11
CA GLU A 50 -1.51 7.30 3.83
C GLU A 50 -1.91 8.28 4.94
N GLN A 51 -2.83 7.87 5.83
CA GLN A 51 -3.25 8.68 6.98
C GLN A 51 -2.29 8.61 8.17
N LEU A 52 -1.32 7.69 8.13
CA LEU A 52 -0.34 7.57 9.20
C LEU A 52 0.79 8.58 9.02
N PRO A 53 1.38 9.08 10.13
CA PRO A 53 2.55 9.94 10.04
C PRO A 53 3.75 9.20 9.45
N LEU A 54 4.73 9.98 8.96
CA LEU A 54 6.04 9.44 8.54
C LEU A 54 6.68 8.66 9.68
N LEU A 55 7.46 7.63 9.36
CA LEU A 55 8.12 6.77 10.33
C LEU A 55 8.98 7.56 11.33
N GLU A 56 9.63 8.63 10.90
CA GLU A 56 10.44 9.51 11.74
C GLU A 56 9.65 10.24 12.85
N HIS A 57 8.32 10.40 12.64
CA HIS A 57 7.42 11.00 13.63
C HIS A 57 6.69 9.97 14.51
N TRP A 58 7.02 8.70 14.35
CA TRP A 58 6.46 7.68 15.23
C TRP A 58 7.06 7.80 16.63
N PRO A 59 6.26 7.65 17.68
CA PRO A 59 6.75 7.68 19.05
C PRO A 59 7.47 6.36 19.39
N VAL A 60 8.64 6.17 18.78
CA VAL A 60 9.47 4.97 18.92
C VAL A 60 10.92 5.33 19.20
N GLU A 61 11.50 4.67 20.17
CA GLU A 61 12.93 4.73 20.47
C GLU A 61 13.62 3.52 19.82
N THR A 62 14.59 3.77 18.95
CA THR A 62 15.38 2.70 18.32
C THR A 62 16.42 2.18 19.31
N VAL A 63 16.31 0.92 19.66
CA VAL A 63 17.23 0.26 20.62
C VAL A 63 18.48 -0.28 19.93
N SER A 64 18.35 -0.68 18.66
CA SER A 64 19.46 -1.25 17.88
C SER A 64 19.42 -0.67 16.48
N LYS A 65 20.43 0.13 16.11
CA LYS A 65 20.63 0.57 14.72
C LYS A 65 21.34 -0.56 13.95
N THR A 66 20.62 -1.15 13.01
CA THR A 66 21.23 -1.85 11.88
C THR A 66 21.27 -0.84 10.74
N ASP A 67 22.36 -0.79 9.96
CA ASP A 67 22.46 0.06 8.81
C ASP A 67 21.33 -0.29 7.82
N VAL A 68 20.30 0.56 7.78
CA VAL A 68 19.26 0.48 6.75
C VAL A 68 19.79 1.26 5.56
N GLY A 69 19.95 0.59 4.43
CA GLY A 69 20.31 1.28 3.20
C GLY A 69 19.25 2.34 2.85
N GLU A 70 19.70 3.46 2.32
CA GLU A 70 18.84 4.62 2.01
C GLU A 70 17.67 4.33 1.07
N ASP A 71 17.73 3.21 0.31
CA ASP A 71 16.72 2.80 -0.68
C ASP A 71 15.90 1.57 -0.25
N GLN A 72 15.92 1.20 1.03
CA GLN A 72 15.21 0.02 1.51
C GLN A 72 13.79 0.34 1.97
N TRP A 73 12.85 -0.52 1.62
CA TRP A 73 11.54 -0.58 2.24
C TRP A 73 11.66 -1.09 3.67
N THR A 74 10.78 -0.68 4.54
CA THR A 74 10.77 -1.11 5.94
C THR A 74 9.48 -1.85 6.27
N LEU A 75 9.59 -3.09 6.72
CA LEU A 75 8.51 -3.85 7.32
C LEU A 75 8.53 -3.60 8.83
N ALA A 76 7.76 -2.61 9.27
CA ALA A 76 7.57 -2.35 10.70
C ALA A 76 6.44 -3.21 11.24
N PHE A 77 6.58 -3.74 12.46
CA PHE A 77 5.52 -4.52 13.09
C PHE A 77 5.49 -4.35 14.59
N ASP A 78 4.27 -4.35 15.13
CA ASP A 78 4.06 -4.31 16.57
C ASP A 78 4.29 -5.68 17.18
N CYS A 79 5.13 -5.71 18.19
CA CYS A 79 5.60 -6.93 18.85
C CYS A 79 5.17 -6.98 20.34
N SER A 80 3.95 -6.50 20.64
CA SER A 80 3.45 -6.43 22.02
C SER A 80 2.86 -7.74 22.55
N VAL A 81 2.37 -8.61 21.64
CA VAL A 81 1.75 -9.89 22.00
C VAL A 81 2.33 -11.01 21.15
N LYS A 82 2.69 -12.14 21.78
CA LYS A 82 3.29 -13.31 21.10
C LYS A 82 4.45 -12.95 20.16
N CYS A 83 5.32 -12.07 20.63
CA CYS A 83 6.38 -11.45 19.84
C CYS A 83 7.31 -12.48 19.16
N ALA A 84 7.74 -13.51 19.85
CA ALA A 84 8.68 -14.50 19.32
C ALA A 84 8.10 -15.22 18.08
N GLU A 85 6.85 -15.64 18.14
CA GLU A 85 6.15 -16.29 17.02
C GLU A 85 6.00 -15.32 15.83
N ARG A 86 5.56 -14.08 16.09
CA ARG A 86 5.39 -13.06 15.04
C ARG A 86 6.70 -12.73 14.34
N ARG A 87 7.77 -12.57 15.09
CA ARG A 87 9.12 -12.31 14.57
C ARG A 87 9.61 -13.45 13.68
N ASP A 88 9.45 -14.70 14.12
CA ASP A 88 9.86 -15.87 13.36
C ASP A 88 9.09 -15.99 12.04
N ILE A 89 7.77 -15.82 12.05
CA ILE A 89 6.94 -15.87 10.86
C ILE A 89 7.35 -14.77 9.86
N LEU A 90 7.52 -13.52 10.31
CA LEU A 90 7.92 -12.41 9.47
C LEU A 90 9.38 -12.53 8.99
N TRP A 91 10.25 -13.17 9.76
CA TRP A 91 11.60 -13.51 9.32
C TRP A 91 11.57 -14.54 8.17
N ARG A 92 10.74 -15.58 8.27
CA ARG A 92 10.56 -16.57 7.21
C ARG A 92 9.98 -15.94 5.95
N MET A 93 9.00 -15.05 6.09
CA MET A 93 8.44 -14.27 4.99
C MET A 93 9.53 -13.43 4.29
N HIS A 94 10.35 -12.72 5.06
CA HIS A 94 11.47 -11.95 4.51
C HIS A 94 12.44 -12.85 3.71
N ARG A 95 12.73 -14.05 4.21
CA ARG A 95 13.59 -15.02 3.50
C ARG A 95 12.92 -15.54 2.20
N ALA A 96 11.59 -15.62 2.17
CA ALA A 96 10.85 -16.05 1.00
C ALA A 96 10.88 -15.03 -0.16
N LEU A 97 11.26 -13.76 0.10
CA LEU A 97 11.53 -12.77 -0.95
C LEU A 97 12.74 -13.13 -1.83
N GLY A 98 13.60 -14.05 -1.37
CA GLY A 98 14.75 -14.53 -2.13
C GLY A 98 15.71 -13.40 -2.49
N ARG A 99 15.90 -13.14 -3.79
CA ARG A 99 16.82 -12.11 -4.29
C ARG A 99 16.37 -10.68 -3.93
N GLU A 100 15.09 -10.45 -3.72
CA GLU A 100 14.54 -9.14 -3.35
C GLU A 100 14.63 -8.85 -1.85
N ALA A 101 15.04 -9.82 -1.03
CA ALA A 101 15.11 -9.68 0.43
C ALA A 101 15.97 -8.50 0.90
N HIS A 102 17.03 -8.15 0.16
CA HIS A 102 17.90 -7.02 0.47
C HIS A 102 17.20 -5.66 0.35
N ARG A 103 16.05 -5.59 -0.33
CA ARG A 103 15.24 -4.38 -0.49
C ARG A 103 14.31 -4.12 0.70
N LEU A 104 14.20 -5.07 1.62
CA LEU A 104 13.32 -4.99 2.78
C LEU A 104 14.10 -5.04 4.09
N ALA A 105 14.07 -3.99 4.86
CA ALA A 105 14.49 -4.00 6.26
C ALA A 105 13.32 -4.41 7.16
N ARG A 106 13.61 -4.95 8.34
CA ARG A 106 12.59 -5.31 9.34
C ARG A 106 12.77 -4.49 10.61
N LEU A 107 11.68 -3.91 11.09
CA LEU A 107 11.65 -3.12 12.32
C LEU A 107 10.63 -3.72 13.31
N SER A 108 11.12 -4.33 14.35
CA SER A 108 10.30 -4.87 15.45
C SER A 108 10.09 -3.79 16.51
N ILE A 109 8.85 -3.41 16.76
CA ILE A 109 8.53 -2.34 17.71
C ILE A 109 7.82 -2.93 18.93
N GLY A 110 8.46 -2.85 20.09
CA GLY A 110 8.03 -3.51 21.31
C GLY A 110 8.60 -4.91 21.43
N GLY A 111 8.33 -5.56 22.54
CA GLY A 111 8.91 -6.87 22.85
C GLY A 111 10.36 -6.78 23.34
N GLY A 112 10.85 -7.88 23.84
CA GLY A 112 12.23 -8.06 24.32
C GLY A 112 12.97 -9.13 23.54
N GLY A 113 14.25 -9.29 23.82
CA GLY A 113 15.09 -10.35 23.28
C GLY A 113 16.14 -9.84 22.29
N GLN A 114 16.89 -10.79 21.72
CA GLN A 114 17.94 -10.50 20.77
C GLN A 114 17.35 -10.31 19.36
N ALA A 115 17.85 -9.33 18.60
CA ALA A 115 17.46 -9.11 17.22
C ALA A 115 17.77 -10.33 16.34
N LEU A 116 16.87 -10.67 15.43
CA LEU A 116 17.15 -11.63 14.37
C LEU A 116 18.02 -10.98 13.28
N PRO A 117 18.76 -11.76 12.48
CA PRO A 117 19.60 -11.20 11.43
C PRO A 117 18.82 -10.24 10.51
N GLY A 118 19.31 -9.00 10.32
CA GLY A 118 18.67 -7.96 9.51
C GLY A 118 17.41 -7.35 10.14
N GLU A 119 17.24 -7.49 11.46
CA GLU A 119 16.14 -6.89 12.21
C GLU A 119 16.64 -5.75 13.09
N GLN A 120 15.90 -4.65 13.07
CA GLN A 120 16.06 -3.57 14.03
C GLN A 120 15.05 -3.70 15.16
N LEU A 121 15.46 -3.31 16.35
CA LEU A 121 14.60 -3.28 17.53
C LEU A 121 14.30 -1.85 17.93
N ALA A 122 13.03 -1.57 18.15
CA ALA A 122 12.55 -0.31 18.69
C ALA A 122 11.56 -0.55 19.84
N ARG A 123 11.32 0.48 20.63
CA ARG A 123 10.32 0.50 21.69
C ARG A 123 9.32 1.60 21.46
N TRP A 124 8.07 1.35 21.81
CA TRP A 124 7.07 2.39 21.85
C TRP A 124 7.30 3.32 23.03
N GLU A 125 7.47 4.62 22.78
CA GLU A 125 7.48 5.67 23.82
C GLU A 125 6.06 6.12 24.19
N GLY A 126 5.07 5.79 23.33
CA GLY A 126 3.68 6.15 23.52
C GLY A 126 2.71 5.11 22.97
N LYS A 127 1.42 5.40 23.09
CA LYS A 127 0.32 4.59 22.55
C LYS A 127 -0.46 5.40 21.53
N PRO A 128 0.04 5.56 20.29
CA PRO A 128 -0.72 6.29 19.27
C PRO A 128 -2.04 5.58 18.96
N THR A 129 -3.07 6.35 18.63
CA THR A 129 -4.44 5.86 18.43
C THR A 129 -4.57 4.86 17.27
N TRP A 130 -3.71 4.97 16.27
CA TRP A 130 -3.66 4.09 15.11
C TRP A 130 -2.92 2.77 15.38
N ARG A 131 -2.17 2.66 16.46
CA ARG A 131 -1.48 1.43 16.84
C ARG A 131 -2.49 0.36 17.25
N LYS A 132 -2.39 -0.80 16.60
CA LYS A 132 -3.10 -2.02 16.99
C LYS A 132 -2.09 -3.12 17.27
N ALA A 133 -2.39 -3.98 18.25
CA ALA A 133 -1.52 -5.10 18.60
C ALA A 133 -1.27 -6.02 17.39
N ASN A 134 -0.02 -6.43 17.21
CA ASN A 134 0.42 -7.31 16.11
C ASN A 134 0.14 -6.80 14.69
N SER A 135 -0.13 -5.51 14.49
CA SER A 135 -0.20 -4.92 13.15
C SER A 135 1.16 -4.90 12.49
N VAL A 136 1.14 -4.95 11.16
CA VAL A 136 2.33 -4.81 10.31
C VAL A 136 2.12 -3.62 9.39
N TRP A 137 3.16 -2.87 9.13
CA TRP A 137 3.16 -1.73 8.21
C TRP A 137 4.29 -1.89 7.20
N LEU A 138 3.98 -1.69 5.95
CA LEU A 138 4.97 -1.61 4.88
C LEU A 138 5.22 -0.14 4.57
N ILE A 139 6.45 0.29 4.73
CA ILE A 139 6.88 1.68 4.69
C ILE A 139 7.86 1.84 3.53
N ASP A 140 7.68 2.88 2.74
CA ASP A 140 8.54 3.17 1.60
C ASP A 140 9.94 3.68 2.03
N PRO A 141 10.92 3.77 1.11
CA PRO A 141 12.25 4.30 1.42
C PRO A 141 12.26 5.75 1.92
N GLN A 142 11.19 6.51 1.67
CA GLN A 142 11.03 7.88 2.15
C GLN A 142 10.37 7.95 3.54
N GLY A 143 10.13 6.79 4.17
CA GLY A 143 9.51 6.72 5.49
C GLY A 143 7.99 6.86 5.49
N ARG A 144 7.32 6.83 4.33
CA ARG A 144 5.86 6.93 4.23
C ARG A 144 5.22 5.56 4.35
N PRO A 145 4.28 5.36 5.28
CA PRO A 145 3.52 4.11 5.35
C PRO A 145 2.64 3.94 4.10
N ALA A 146 2.91 2.89 3.32
CA ALA A 146 2.16 2.56 2.12
C ALA A 146 0.97 1.66 2.43
N LEU A 147 1.20 0.57 3.16
CA LEU A 147 0.17 -0.40 3.52
C LEU A 147 0.20 -0.71 5.01
N SER A 148 -0.96 -0.99 5.58
CA SER A 148 -1.11 -1.51 6.94
C SER A 148 -1.90 -2.82 6.92
N PHE A 149 -1.44 -3.77 7.71
CA PHE A 149 -2.01 -5.10 7.82
C PHE A 149 -2.40 -5.36 9.28
N PRO A 150 -3.67 -5.57 9.59
CA PRO A 150 -4.09 -6.02 10.91
C PRO A 150 -3.57 -7.43 11.20
N ALA A 151 -3.59 -7.83 12.47
CA ALA A 151 -3.10 -9.12 12.91
C ALA A 151 -3.77 -10.33 12.23
N SER A 152 -4.98 -10.15 11.71
CA SER A 152 -5.79 -11.18 11.05
C SER A 152 -5.33 -11.50 9.62
N VAL A 153 -4.54 -10.62 8.99
CA VAL A 153 -4.07 -10.86 7.62
C VAL A 153 -3.02 -11.96 7.60
N PRO A 154 -3.18 -12.99 6.75
CA PRO A 154 -2.19 -14.02 6.56
C PRO A 154 -0.86 -13.45 6.08
N VAL A 155 0.24 -14.06 6.52
CA VAL A 155 1.60 -13.60 6.13
C VAL A 155 1.86 -13.82 4.63
N ALA A 156 1.21 -14.80 4.01
CA ALA A 156 1.27 -15.01 2.56
C ALA A 156 0.78 -13.77 1.79
N ASP A 157 -0.31 -13.17 2.25
CA ASP A 157 -0.90 -11.98 1.62
C ASP A 157 0.02 -10.75 1.78
N ILE A 158 0.70 -10.64 2.95
CA ILE A 158 1.72 -9.60 3.16
C ILE A 158 2.90 -9.78 2.20
N LEU A 159 3.31 -11.03 1.96
CA LEU A 159 4.36 -11.37 1.01
C LEU A 159 3.96 -10.99 -0.42
N ASP A 160 2.75 -11.34 -0.83
CA ASP A 160 2.23 -11.06 -2.18
C ASP A 160 2.16 -9.55 -2.44
N ASP A 161 1.63 -8.78 -1.50
CA ASP A 161 1.58 -7.31 -1.59
C ASP A 161 2.98 -6.70 -1.64
N THR A 162 3.92 -7.21 -0.84
CA THR A 162 5.32 -6.76 -0.84
C THR A 162 5.98 -7.03 -2.19
N GLN A 163 5.79 -8.22 -2.76
CA GLN A 163 6.32 -8.58 -4.07
C GLN A 163 5.71 -7.74 -5.19
N HIS A 164 4.40 -7.47 -5.10
CA HIS A 164 3.72 -6.61 -6.05
C HIS A 164 4.30 -5.18 -6.04
N LEU A 165 4.46 -4.59 -4.85
CA LEU A 165 5.07 -3.27 -4.70
C LEU A 165 6.50 -3.22 -5.23
N PHE A 166 7.30 -4.27 -5.04
CA PHE A 166 8.65 -4.34 -5.57
C PHE A 166 8.69 -4.40 -7.10
N LYS A 167 7.69 -5.04 -7.75
CA LYS A 167 7.56 -5.07 -9.21
C LYS A 167 7.19 -3.70 -9.77
N VAL A 168 6.25 -3.01 -9.13
CA VAL A 168 5.78 -1.69 -9.58
C VAL A 168 6.86 -0.62 -9.34
N ASN A 169 7.65 -0.76 -8.29
CA ASN A 169 8.74 0.15 -7.93
C ASN A 169 10.12 -0.49 -8.25
N ALA A 170 10.22 -1.15 -9.40
CA ALA A 170 11.51 -1.67 -9.88
C ALA A 170 12.48 -0.52 -10.12
N ARG A 171 13.60 -0.51 -9.38
CA ARG A 171 14.77 0.34 -9.59
C ARG A 171 15.94 -0.51 -10.01
#